data_20bbb40b8ef63653a8e0054e040e9f81
#
_entry.id   20bbb40b8ef63653a8e0054e040e9f81
#
_cell.length_a   1.000
_cell.length_b   1.000
_cell.length_c   1.000
_cell.angle_alpha   90.00
_cell.angle_beta   90.00
_cell.angle_gamma   90.00
#
_symmetry.space_group_name_H-M   'P 1'
#
loop_
_entity.id
_entity.type
_entity.pdbx_description
1 polymer ?
#
loop_
_entity_poly.entity_id
_entity_poly.type
_entity_poly.pdbx_seq_one_letter_code
_entity_poly.pdbx_strand_id
1 'polypeptide(L)'
;MKKVMMMIALLAIPFAMQAQTKFHDFEVNDVKGPVKSITTTMMGMSRTIEFTEEGQMMPSSEISNLVYDENGYLKSATMSMMGQSTDVKYKWENGRLKSLTFSMMGQEGTASPNYDEKGVVVSETIDMGGQKIDSPYTDYKFDDRGNWISRKSSMMGQEMVTTRTITYY
;
A
#
# COMPACT_ATOMS: atom_id res chain seq x y z
N MET A 1 -52.04 25.78 27.43
CA MET A 1 -51.14 25.79 26.28
C MET A 1 -49.73 25.54 26.76
N LYS A 2 -49.26 24.25 26.69
CA LYS A 2 -47.92 23.85 27.15
C LYS A 2 -46.99 23.94 25.95
N LYS A 3 -45.99 24.84 26.03
CA LYS A 3 -44.90 24.96 25.04
C LYS A 3 -43.94 23.81 25.26
N VAL A 4 -43.85 22.86 24.32
CA VAL A 4 -42.82 21.83 24.26
C VAL A 4 -41.59 22.44 23.63
N MET A 5 -40.56 22.66 24.43
CA MET A 5 -39.26 23.16 23.97
C MET A 5 -38.45 21.94 23.52
N MET A 6 -38.36 21.76 22.21
CA MET A 6 -37.60 20.68 21.58
C MET A 6 -36.12 21.06 21.60
N MET A 7 -35.37 20.42 22.50
CA MET A 7 -33.92 20.59 22.64
C MET A 7 -33.24 19.73 21.60
N ILE A 8 -32.78 20.36 20.51
CA ILE A 8 -31.96 19.69 19.49
C ILE A 8 -30.55 19.57 20.08
N ALA A 9 -30.19 18.36 20.54
CA ALA A 9 -28.81 18.03 20.89
C ALA A 9 -28.02 17.87 19.58
N LEU A 10 -27.21 18.87 19.24
CA LEU A 10 -26.17 18.75 18.22
C LEU A 10 -25.14 17.75 18.73
N LEU A 11 -25.23 16.52 18.22
CA LEU A 11 -24.14 15.56 18.34
C LEU A 11 -22.98 16.06 17.48
N ALA A 12 -22.02 16.77 18.10
CA ALA A 12 -20.71 17.03 17.50
C ALA A 12 -20.01 15.69 17.36
N ILE A 13 -20.10 15.09 16.17
CA ILE A 13 -19.25 13.99 15.77
C ILE A 13 -17.84 14.60 15.70
N PRO A 14 -16.86 14.13 16.49
CA PRO A 14 -15.49 14.53 16.28
C PRO A 14 -15.10 13.98 14.89
N PHE A 15 -15.05 14.84 13.89
CA PHE A 15 -14.25 14.58 12.71
C PHE A 15 -12.83 14.42 13.25
N ALA A 16 -12.37 13.18 13.42
CA ALA A 16 -10.96 12.92 13.48
C ALA A 16 -10.40 13.51 12.18
N MET A 17 -9.77 14.69 12.29
CA MET A 17 -8.93 15.22 11.22
C MET A 17 -7.84 14.16 11.04
N GLN A 18 -8.07 13.25 10.08
CA GLN A 18 -6.97 12.48 9.53
C GLN A 18 -6.02 13.54 8.98
N ALA A 19 -4.85 13.65 9.60
CA ALA A 19 -3.80 14.49 9.08
C ALA A 19 -3.64 14.09 7.61
N GLN A 20 -3.94 15.03 6.72
CA GLN A 20 -3.83 14.79 5.28
C GLN A 20 -2.35 14.64 5.01
N THR A 21 -1.91 13.41 4.78
CA THR A 21 -0.51 13.12 4.50
C THR A 21 -0.13 13.82 3.21
N LYS A 22 1.02 14.49 3.22
CA LYS A 22 1.55 15.19 2.03
C LYS A 22 1.99 14.21 0.94
N PHE A 23 2.33 12.99 1.34
CA PHE A 23 2.82 11.92 0.46
C PHE A 23 1.81 10.78 0.40
N HIS A 24 1.79 10.06 -0.73
CA HIS A 24 0.85 8.98 -1.02
C HIS A 24 1.48 7.59 -0.92
N ASP A 25 2.60 7.45 -0.20
CA ASP A 25 3.32 6.18 -0.09
C ASP A 25 2.55 5.13 0.72
N PHE A 26 1.61 5.54 1.57
CA PHE A 26 0.70 4.62 2.23
C PHE A 26 -0.18 3.86 1.24
N GLU A 27 -0.62 4.51 0.15
CA GLU A 27 -1.37 3.85 -0.93
C GLU A 27 -0.51 2.81 -1.66
N VAL A 28 0.78 3.10 -1.91
CA VAL A 28 1.72 2.13 -2.53
C VAL A 28 1.85 0.87 -1.67
N ASN A 29 1.76 1.04 -0.36
CA ASN A 29 1.96 -0.04 0.61
C ASN A 29 0.66 -0.64 1.14
N ASP A 30 -0.50 -0.20 0.61
CA ASP A 30 -1.83 -0.67 1.01
C ASP A 30 -2.02 -0.62 2.53
N VAL A 31 -1.80 0.58 3.11
CA VAL A 31 -1.99 0.87 4.54
C VAL A 31 -2.67 2.22 4.75
N LYS A 32 -3.28 2.38 5.91
CA LYS A 32 -4.06 3.56 6.33
C LYS A 32 -3.63 4.03 7.72
N GLY A 33 -3.83 5.32 7.96
CA GLY A 33 -3.54 5.95 9.25
C GLY A 33 -2.07 6.36 9.40
N PRO A 34 -1.67 6.83 10.59
CA PRO A 34 -0.33 7.35 10.85
C PRO A 34 0.66 6.19 11.06
N VAL A 35 0.98 5.49 9.99
CA VAL A 35 1.90 4.34 10.03
C VAL A 35 3.34 4.84 10.13
N LYS A 36 4.08 4.28 11.10
CA LYS A 36 5.50 4.53 11.29
C LYS A 36 6.37 3.52 10.55
N SER A 37 6.00 2.23 10.61
CA SER A 37 6.72 1.20 9.88
C SER A 37 5.83 0.00 9.54
N ILE A 38 6.23 -0.72 8.49
CA ILE A 38 5.64 -2.00 8.09
C ILE A 38 6.77 -3.00 7.93
N THR A 39 6.73 -4.08 8.69
CA THR A 39 7.58 -5.25 8.44
C THR A 39 6.74 -6.33 7.78
N THR A 40 7.01 -6.64 6.53
CA THR A 40 6.32 -7.68 5.75
C THR A 40 7.19 -8.93 5.74
N THR A 41 6.62 -10.08 6.08
CA THR A 41 7.29 -11.38 6.05
C THR A 41 6.58 -12.32 5.07
N MET A 42 7.33 -12.89 4.14
CA MET A 42 6.88 -13.86 3.17
C MET A 42 7.99 -14.91 2.95
N MET A 43 7.65 -16.18 3.00
CA MET A 43 8.60 -17.30 2.79
C MET A 43 9.85 -17.21 3.69
N GLY A 44 9.69 -16.73 4.94
CA GLY A 44 10.80 -16.57 5.90
C GLY A 44 11.69 -15.35 5.67
N MET A 45 11.47 -14.59 4.62
CA MET A 45 12.15 -13.30 4.36
C MET A 45 11.32 -12.16 4.90
N SER A 46 11.96 -11.23 5.59
CA SER A 46 11.32 -10.03 6.14
C SER A 46 11.90 -8.78 5.52
N ARG A 47 11.02 -7.84 5.22
CA ARG A 47 11.36 -6.51 4.70
C ARG A 47 10.66 -5.45 5.53
N THR A 48 11.39 -4.41 5.93
CA THR A 48 10.83 -3.29 6.68
C THR A 48 10.86 -2.02 5.85
N ILE A 49 9.74 -1.32 5.82
CA ILE A 49 9.60 0.02 5.24
C ILE A 49 9.24 0.96 6.38
N GLU A 50 9.96 2.06 6.51
CA GLU A 50 9.70 3.12 7.47
C GLU A 50 9.12 4.35 6.76
N PHE A 51 8.32 5.12 7.49
CA PHE A 51 7.68 6.33 6.98
C PHE A 51 7.95 7.50 7.93
N THR A 52 7.93 8.71 7.37
CA THR A 52 7.83 9.94 8.14
C THR A 52 6.38 10.16 8.61
N GLU A 53 6.16 11.07 9.56
CA GLU A 53 4.80 11.47 9.99
C GLU A 53 3.96 12.05 8.83
N GLU A 54 4.62 12.60 7.80
CA GLU A 54 3.97 13.12 6.59
C GLU A 54 3.61 12.03 5.57
N GLY A 55 3.87 10.75 5.89
CA GLY A 55 3.53 9.60 5.05
C GLY A 55 4.53 9.30 3.94
N GLN A 56 5.73 9.91 3.95
CA GLN A 56 6.79 9.64 2.99
C GLN A 56 7.58 8.39 3.38
N MET A 57 7.83 7.49 2.43
CA MET A 57 8.77 6.38 2.63
C MET A 57 10.18 6.90 2.89
N MET A 58 10.85 6.31 3.87
CA MET A 58 12.26 6.58 4.14
C MET A 58 13.15 5.70 3.26
N PRO A 59 14.21 6.27 2.68
CA PRO A 59 15.19 5.49 1.93
C PRO A 59 15.84 4.42 2.81
N SER A 60 16.10 3.25 2.22
CA SER A 60 16.80 2.13 2.86
C SER A 60 17.76 1.47 1.88
N SER A 61 18.45 0.42 2.31
CA SER A 61 19.28 -0.40 1.39
C SER A 61 18.47 -1.11 0.31
N GLU A 62 17.16 -1.29 0.52
CA GLU A 62 16.26 -1.99 -0.41
C GLU A 62 15.45 -1.03 -1.29
N ILE A 63 15.26 0.22 -0.85
CA ILE A 63 14.56 1.25 -1.62
C ILE A 63 15.30 2.60 -1.50
N SER A 64 15.59 3.22 -2.62
CA SER A 64 16.34 4.46 -2.70
C SER A 64 15.91 5.29 -3.90
N ASN A 65 16.52 6.48 -4.08
CA ASN A 65 16.26 7.37 -5.22
C ASN A 65 14.76 7.65 -5.44
N LEU A 66 14.03 7.89 -4.33
CA LEU A 66 12.61 8.20 -4.35
C LEU A 66 12.39 9.55 -5.04
N VAL A 67 11.62 9.58 -6.12
CA VAL A 67 11.26 10.78 -6.87
C VAL A 67 9.75 10.98 -6.83
N TYR A 68 9.30 12.14 -6.37
CA TYR A 68 7.90 12.51 -6.25
C TYR A 68 7.50 13.59 -7.26
N ASP A 69 6.23 13.68 -7.56
CA ASP A 69 5.67 14.83 -8.24
C ASP A 69 5.32 15.96 -7.23
N GLU A 70 4.83 17.09 -7.75
CA GLU A 70 4.45 18.25 -6.96
C GLU A 70 3.28 18.01 -5.98
N ASN A 71 2.49 16.96 -6.22
CA ASN A 71 1.36 16.55 -5.41
C ASN A 71 1.71 15.45 -4.39
N GLY A 72 2.98 15.01 -4.32
CA GLY A 72 3.44 13.99 -3.38
C GLY A 72 3.20 12.55 -3.83
N TYR A 73 2.88 12.31 -5.09
CA TYR A 73 2.81 10.97 -5.65
C TYR A 73 4.19 10.47 -6.08
N LEU A 74 4.55 9.27 -5.63
CA LEU A 74 5.80 8.62 -6.01
C LEU A 74 5.80 8.31 -7.52
N LYS A 75 6.76 8.88 -8.26
CA LYS A 75 6.93 8.66 -9.71
C LYS A 75 7.89 7.53 -10.01
N SER A 76 8.97 7.46 -9.26
CA SER A 76 9.98 6.42 -9.43
C SER A 76 10.78 6.20 -8.17
N ALA A 77 11.35 5.01 -8.06
CA ALA A 77 12.30 4.62 -7.03
C ALA A 77 13.28 3.59 -7.61
N THR A 78 14.41 3.40 -6.95
CA THR A 78 15.30 2.26 -7.21
C THR A 78 15.04 1.21 -6.13
N MET A 79 14.67 0.00 -6.53
CA MET A 79 14.50 -1.16 -5.64
C MET A 79 15.69 -2.11 -5.78
N SER A 80 16.22 -2.57 -4.64
CA SER A 80 17.35 -3.51 -4.59
C SER A 80 16.88 -4.82 -3.96
N MET A 81 17.04 -5.92 -4.68
CA MET A 81 16.76 -7.28 -4.20
C MET A 81 17.91 -8.21 -4.56
N MET A 82 18.38 -8.99 -3.59
CA MET A 82 19.46 -10.01 -3.77
C MET A 82 20.70 -9.44 -4.50
N GLY A 83 21.07 -8.18 -4.20
CA GLY A 83 22.24 -7.52 -4.81
C GLY A 83 22.01 -6.98 -6.23
N GLN A 84 20.79 -7.08 -6.75
CA GLN A 84 20.43 -6.46 -8.03
C GLN A 84 19.51 -5.27 -7.77
N SER A 85 19.76 -4.16 -8.47
CA SER A 85 18.93 -2.97 -8.39
C SER A 85 18.17 -2.78 -9.69
N THR A 86 16.91 -2.36 -9.57
CA THR A 86 16.06 -2.01 -10.71
C THR A 86 15.31 -0.72 -10.43
N ASP A 87 15.16 0.10 -11.48
CA ASP A 87 14.30 1.27 -11.39
C ASP A 87 12.85 0.87 -11.57
N VAL A 88 12.01 1.39 -10.69
CA VAL A 88 10.57 1.17 -10.69
C VAL A 88 9.89 2.49 -10.97
N LYS A 89 8.92 2.49 -11.89
CA LYS A 89 8.08 3.65 -12.22
C LYS A 89 6.65 3.37 -11.78
N TYR A 90 6.04 4.35 -11.13
CA TYR A 90 4.70 4.26 -10.58
C TYR A 90 3.72 5.05 -11.44
N LYS A 91 2.58 4.47 -11.74
CA LYS A 91 1.48 5.11 -12.45
C LYS A 91 0.28 5.22 -11.53
N TRP A 92 -0.28 6.41 -11.47
CA TRP A 92 -1.42 6.75 -10.61
C TRP A 92 -2.65 7.07 -11.43
N GLU A 93 -3.81 6.74 -10.92
CA GLU A 93 -5.10 7.06 -11.50
C GLU A 93 -6.15 7.29 -10.40
N ASN A 94 -6.81 8.45 -10.41
CA ASN A 94 -7.81 8.82 -9.42
C ASN A 94 -7.33 8.69 -7.95
N GLY A 95 -6.07 9.07 -7.69
CA GLY A 95 -5.47 9.03 -6.35
C GLY A 95 -5.05 7.64 -5.87
N ARG A 96 -5.12 6.60 -6.74
CA ARG A 96 -4.72 5.23 -6.41
C ARG A 96 -3.58 4.76 -7.30
N LEU A 97 -2.77 3.87 -6.77
CA LEU A 97 -1.76 3.18 -7.57
C LEU A 97 -2.46 2.34 -8.64
N LYS A 98 -2.20 2.66 -9.90
CA LYS A 98 -2.72 1.88 -11.04
C LYS A 98 -1.78 0.74 -11.40
N SER A 99 -0.48 1.02 -11.48
CA SER A 99 0.54 0.04 -11.81
C SER A 99 1.92 0.53 -11.42
N LEU A 100 2.84 -0.40 -11.31
CA LEU A 100 4.27 -0.12 -11.30
C LEU A 100 4.94 -0.89 -12.44
N THR A 101 5.95 -0.28 -13.07
CA THR A 101 6.75 -0.88 -14.13
C THR A 101 8.17 -1.06 -13.62
N PHE A 102 8.75 -2.22 -13.87
CA PHE A 102 10.10 -2.59 -13.43
C PHE A 102 10.82 -3.37 -14.52
N SER A 103 12.13 -3.51 -14.41
CA SER A 103 12.92 -4.36 -15.30
C SER A 103 13.53 -5.50 -14.50
N MET A 104 13.32 -6.74 -14.95
CA MET A 104 13.92 -7.92 -14.36
C MET A 104 14.56 -8.80 -15.44
N MET A 105 15.85 -9.11 -15.27
CA MET A 105 16.65 -9.90 -16.24
C MET A 105 16.58 -9.34 -17.68
N GLY A 106 16.53 -7.99 -17.84
CA GLY A 106 16.46 -7.33 -19.14
C GLY A 106 15.08 -7.34 -19.78
N GLN A 107 14.05 -7.86 -19.12
CA GLN A 107 12.66 -7.79 -19.55
C GLN A 107 11.89 -6.76 -18.73
N GLU A 108 11.07 -5.97 -19.41
CA GLU A 108 10.16 -5.06 -18.72
C GLU A 108 8.94 -5.83 -18.24
N GLY A 109 8.58 -5.59 -16.99
CA GLY A 109 7.40 -6.12 -16.34
C GLY A 109 6.53 -5.00 -15.76
N THR A 110 5.25 -5.31 -15.62
CA THR A 110 4.28 -4.42 -14.97
C THR A 110 3.53 -5.19 -13.91
N ALA A 111 3.39 -4.62 -12.72
CA ALA A 111 2.53 -5.14 -11.67
C ALA A 111 1.37 -4.14 -11.44
N SER A 112 0.15 -4.65 -11.34
CA SER A 112 -1.05 -3.85 -11.22
C SER A 112 -1.94 -4.41 -10.11
N PRO A 113 -2.20 -3.64 -9.04
CA PRO A 113 -3.17 -4.03 -8.04
C PRO A 113 -4.59 -3.94 -8.61
N ASN A 114 -5.43 -4.92 -8.28
CA ASN A 114 -6.85 -4.92 -8.58
C ASN A 114 -7.64 -4.66 -7.29
N TYR A 115 -8.55 -3.71 -7.33
CA TYR A 115 -9.31 -3.24 -6.18
C TYR A 115 -10.76 -3.70 -6.27
N ASP A 116 -11.37 -4.02 -5.14
CA ASP A 116 -12.83 -4.18 -5.02
C ASP A 116 -13.55 -2.82 -4.96
N GLU A 117 -14.88 -2.86 -4.88
CA GLU A 117 -15.73 -1.66 -4.77
C GLU A 117 -15.44 -0.83 -3.50
N LYS A 118 -14.88 -1.43 -2.46
CA LYS A 118 -14.49 -0.78 -1.21
C LYS A 118 -13.07 -0.23 -1.25
N GLY A 119 -12.33 -0.52 -2.33
CA GLY A 119 -10.95 -0.09 -2.51
C GLY A 119 -9.93 -0.94 -1.78
N VAL A 120 -10.27 -2.18 -1.47
CA VAL A 120 -9.33 -3.19 -0.95
C VAL A 120 -8.65 -3.86 -2.14
N VAL A 121 -7.34 -4.05 -2.06
CA VAL A 121 -6.60 -4.82 -3.09
C VAL A 121 -6.98 -6.29 -2.95
N VAL A 122 -7.61 -6.87 -3.97
CA VAL A 122 -8.09 -8.27 -3.96
C VAL A 122 -7.23 -9.22 -4.79
N SER A 123 -6.40 -8.68 -5.66
CA SER A 123 -5.42 -9.45 -6.43
C SER A 123 -4.35 -8.51 -6.99
N GLU A 124 -3.29 -9.10 -7.52
CA GLU A 124 -2.27 -8.41 -8.30
C GLU A 124 -2.11 -9.12 -9.64
N THR A 125 -2.09 -8.35 -10.72
CA THR A 125 -1.78 -8.85 -12.06
C THR A 125 -0.35 -8.48 -12.40
N ILE A 126 0.51 -9.45 -12.67
CA ILE A 126 1.87 -9.27 -13.15
C ILE A 126 1.90 -9.60 -14.63
N ASP A 127 2.37 -8.65 -15.46
CA ASP A 127 2.59 -8.84 -16.90
C ASP A 127 4.10 -8.81 -17.17
N MET A 128 4.64 -9.92 -17.69
CA MET A 128 6.04 -10.06 -18.07
C MET A 128 6.10 -10.47 -19.54
N GLY A 129 6.47 -9.51 -20.40
CA GLY A 129 6.61 -9.78 -21.85
C GLY A 129 5.31 -10.25 -22.53
N GLY A 130 4.15 -9.80 -22.05
CA GLY A 130 2.82 -10.17 -22.55
C GLY A 130 2.21 -11.42 -21.90
N GLN A 131 2.93 -12.08 -21.00
CA GLN A 131 2.37 -13.13 -20.16
C GLN A 131 1.81 -12.56 -18.88
N LYS A 132 0.51 -12.72 -18.67
CA LYS A 132 -0.19 -12.21 -17.49
C LYS A 132 -0.39 -13.32 -16.47
N ILE A 133 -0.03 -13.03 -15.23
CA ILE A 133 -0.23 -13.90 -14.07
C ILE A 133 -1.08 -13.12 -13.08
N ASP A 134 -2.25 -13.64 -12.75
CA ASP A 134 -3.10 -13.08 -11.71
C ASP A 134 -2.85 -13.83 -10.38
N SER A 135 -2.59 -13.08 -9.34
CA SER A 135 -2.38 -13.57 -7.99
C SER A 135 -3.50 -13.08 -7.09
N PRO A 136 -4.57 -13.87 -6.88
CA PRO A 136 -5.65 -13.49 -5.99
C PRO A 136 -5.17 -13.51 -4.54
N TYR A 137 -5.73 -12.61 -3.75
CA TYR A 137 -5.53 -12.54 -2.31
C TYR A 137 -6.75 -13.02 -1.55
N THR A 138 -6.56 -13.88 -0.58
CA THR A 138 -7.62 -14.48 0.25
C THR A 138 -7.21 -14.50 1.74
N ASP A 139 -8.12 -14.94 2.61
CA ASP A 139 -7.88 -15.17 4.04
C ASP A 139 -7.27 -13.95 4.76
N TYR A 140 -7.79 -12.77 4.46
CA TYR A 140 -7.36 -11.54 5.09
C TYR A 140 -7.63 -11.54 6.59
N LYS A 141 -6.62 -11.13 7.36
CA LYS A 141 -6.77 -10.71 8.76
C LYS A 141 -6.37 -9.25 8.87
N PHE A 142 -7.11 -8.50 9.66
CA PHE A 142 -6.91 -7.07 9.81
C PHE A 142 -6.61 -6.73 11.26
N ASP A 143 -5.86 -5.64 11.47
CA ASP A 143 -5.69 -5.03 12.79
C ASP A 143 -6.91 -4.17 13.16
N ASP A 144 -6.88 -3.58 14.35
CA ASP A 144 -7.96 -2.73 14.87
C ASP A 144 -8.13 -1.40 14.08
N ARG A 145 -7.17 -1.05 13.22
CA ARG A 145 -7.19 0.14 12.36
C ARG A 145 -7.61 -0.17 10.93
N GLY A 146 -7.93 -1.44 10.64
CA GLY A 146 -8.39 -1.90 9.34
C GLY A 146 -7.27 -2.09 8.32
N ASN A 147 -6.01 -2.19 8.76
CA ASN A 147 -4.89 -2.58 7.93
C ASN A 147 -4.74 -4.10 7.92
N TRP A 148 -4.52 -4.70 6.77
CA TRP A 148 -4.30 -6.12 6.74
C TRP A 148 -2.93 -6.50 7.34
N ILE A 149 -2.95 -7.52 8.18
CA ILE A 149 -1.77 -8.06 8.87
C ILE A 149 -1.42 -9.49 8.44
N SER A 150 -2.32 -10.15 7.74
CA SER A 150 -2.09 -11.45 7.13
C SER A 150 -3.00 -11.61 5.92
N ARG A 151 -2.48 -12.23 4.86
CA ARG A 151 -3.27 -12.68 3.71
C ARG A 151 -2.58 -13.86 3.04
N LYS A 152 -3.34 -14.63 2.27
CA LYS A 152 -2.82 -15.64 1.37
C LYS A 152 -2.80 -15.11 -0.07
N SER A 153 -1.83 -15.55 -0.84
CA SER A 153 -1.81 -15.41 -2.29
C SER A 153 -1.59 -16.77 -2.94
N SER A 154 -2.05 -16.91 -4.18
CA SER A 154 -1.78 -18.09 -4.98
C SER A 154 -0.99 -17.68 -6.21
N MET A 155 0.20 -18.22 -6.39
CA MET A 155 1.03 -18.01 -7.56
C MET A 155 1.42 -19.37 -8.14
N MET A 156 1.12 -19.63 -9.41
CA MET A 156 1.41 -20.90 -10.10
C MET A 156 0.90 -22.13 -9.35
N GLY A 157 -0.25 -22.02 -8.66
CA GLY A 157 -0.85 -23.11 -7.89
C GLY A 157 -0.23 -23.35 -6.51
N GLN A 158 0.73 -22.54 -6.07
CA GLN A 158 1.29 -22.59 -4.73
C GLN A 158 0.68 -21.51 -3.85
N GLU A 159 0.16 -21.90 -2.69
CA GLU A 159 -0.30 -20.94 -1.68
C GLU A 159 0.89 -20.38 -0.90
N MET A 160 0.90 -19.08 -0.74
CA MET A 160 1.86 -18.34 0.07
C MET A 160 1.14 -17.50 1.10
N VAL A 161 1.63 -17.52 2.33
CA VAL A 161 1.14 -16.66 3.40
C VAL A 161 2.07 -15.47 3.54
N THR A 162 1.50 -14.27 3.47
CA THR A 162 2.21 -13.03 3.77
C THR A 162 1.67 -12.45 5.07
N THR A 163 2.56 -12.09 5.98
CA THR A 163 2.20 -11.42 7.24
C THR A 163 2.84 -10.07 7.33
N ARG A 164 2.22 -9.17 8.10
CA ARG A 164 2.73 -7.83 8.40
C ARG A 164 2.72 -7.55 9.90
N THR A 165 3.75 -6.87 10.36
CA THR A 165 3.74 -6.15 11.64
C THR A 165 3.76 -4.67 11.32
N ILE A 166 2.77 -3.94 11.81
CA ILE A 166 2.61 -2.51 11.55
C ILE A 166 2.79 -1.76 12.88
N THR A 167 3.64 -0.73 12.86
CA THR A 167 3.77 0.20 13.99
C THR A 167 3.23 1.56 13.59
N TYR A 168 2.74 2.30 14.56
CA TYR A 168 2.08 3.58 14.34
C TYR A 168 2.77 4.68 15.18
N TYR A 169 2.62 5.92 14.74
CA TYR A 169 2.99 7.09 15.51
C TYR A 169 2.07 7.33 16.69
#